data_ad761a0e55f44550a1c70836edbbfc61
#
_entry.id   ad761a0e55f44550a1c70836edbbfc61
#
_cell.length_a   1.000
_cell.length_b   1.000
_cell.length_c   1.000
_cell.angle_alpha   90.00
_cell.angle_beta   90.00
_cell.angle_gamma   90.00
#
_symmetry.space_group_name_H-M   'P 1'
#
loop_
_entity.id
_entity.type
_entity.pdbx_description
1 polymer ?
#
loop_
_entity_poly.entity_id
_entity_poly.type
_entity_poly.pdbx_seq_one_letter_code
_entity_poly.pdbx_strand_id
1 'polypeptide(L)' 'VTHPNRLQILLRLRRLELFLCHQTRTKNECIEILQYTGARMLLRDLRDLQALGSEIVRQGAPGKLTMYYCPRARAIFRHE' A
#
# COMPACT_ATOMS: atom_id res chain seq x y z
N VAL A 1 17.04 -2.04 19.54
CA VAL A 1 16.04 -1.79 18.52
C VAL A 1 16.03 -2.93 17.53
N THR A 2 14.86 -3.48 17.29
CA THR A 2 14.72 -4.58 16.35
C THR A 2 14.30 -4.02 15.00
N HIS A 3 15.11 -4.27 13.99
CA HIS A 3 14.74 -3.89 12.64
C HIS A 3 13.83 -4.97 12.06
N PRO A 4 12.82 -4.57 11.29
CA PRO A 4 11.98 -5.56 10.63
C PRO A 4 12.83 -6.38 9.66
N ASN A 5 12.66 -7.69 9.67
CA ASN A 5 13.36 -8.53 8.72
C ASN A 5 12.67 -8.46 7.36
N ARG A 6 13.32 -9.06 6.35
CA ARG A 6 12.81 -9.01 4.98
C ARG A 6 11.41 -9.61 4.87
N LEU A 7 11.17 -10.71 5.58
CA LEU A 7 9.86 -11.35 5.54
C LEU A 7 8.76 -10.43 6.09
N GLN A 8 9.04 -9.74 7.20
CA GLN A 8 8.06 -8.83 7.79
C GLN A 8 7.73 -7.68 6.83
N ILE A 9 8.74 -7.16 6.14
CA ILE A 9 8.53 -6.10 5.16
C ILE A 9 7.64 -6.60 4.03
N LEU A 10 7.92 -7.78 3.49
CA LEU A 10 7.13 -8.35 2.41
C LEU A 10 5.69 -8.61 2.84
N LEU A 11 5.47 -9.12 4.04
CA LEU A 11 4.12 -9.36 4.54
C LEU A 11 3.35 -8.05 4.69
N ARG A 12 4.01 -6.99 5.13
CA ARG A 12 3.38 -5.68 5.24
C ARG A 12 2.97 -5.14 3.87
N LEU A 13 3.86 -5.27 2.88
CA LEU A 13 3.57 -4.83 1.52
C LEU A 13 2.42 -5.61 0.91
N ARG A 14 2.40 -6.94 1.12
CA ARG A 14 1.31 -7.77 0.62
C ARG A 14 -0.02 -7.36 1.24
N ARG A 15 -0.03 -7.10 2.54
CA ARG A 15 -1.26 -6.68 3.22
C ARG A 15 -1.79 -5.39 2.62
N LEU A 16 -0.92 -4.42 2.37
CA LEU A 16 -1.30 -3.17 1.75
C LEU A 16 -1.86 -3.40 0.34
N GLU A 17 -1.17 -4.19 -0.46
CA GLU A 17 -1.59 -4.48 -1.83
C GLU A 17 -2.98 -5.10 -1.86
N LEU A 18 -3.21 -6.12 -1.04
CA LEU A 18 -4.51 -6.79 -0.99
C LEU A 18 -5.61 -5.88 -0.48
N PHE A 19 -5.29 -5.04 0.49
CA PHE A 19 -6.24 -4.08 1.02
C PHE A 19 -6.74 -3.14 -0.07
N LEU A 20 -5.84 -2.66 -0.91
CA LEU A 20 -6.18 -1.75 -2.01
C LEU A 20 -6.85 -2.45 -3.18
N CYS A 21 -6.62 -3.76 -3.34
CA CYS A 21 -7.28 -4.52 -4.40
C CYS A 21 -8.76 -4.76 -4.11
N HIS A 22 -9.15 -4.75 -2.85
CA HIS A 22 -10.53 -4.96 -2.47
C HIS A 22 -11.42 -3.79 -2.83
N GLN A 23 -10.96 -2.58 -2.53
CA GLN A 23 -11.70 -1.38 -2.90
C GLN A 23 -10.78 -0.16 -2.76
N THR A 24 -11.23 0.93 -3.38
CA THR A 24 -10.52 2.20 -3.27
C THR A 24 -10.56 2.69 -1.81
N ARG A 25 -9.41 3.12 -1.30
CA ARG A 25 -9.29 3.57 0.08
C ARG A 25 -8.64 4.95 0.14
N THR A 26 -9.06 5.75 1.12
CA THR A 26 -8.42 7.02 1.36
C THR A 26 -7.07 6.80 2.06
N LYS A 27 -6.20 7.80 1.98
CA LYS A 27 -4.93 7.75 2.69
C LYS A 27 -5.14 7.53 4.18
N ASN A 28 -6.10 8.23 4.77
CA ASN A 28 -6.36 8.09 6.20
C ASN A 28 -6.86 6.71 6.58
N GLU A 29 -7.72 6.10 5.75
CA GLU A 29 -8.17 4.73 5.98
C GLU A 29 -7.00 3.75 5.97
N CYS A 30 -6.07 3.92 5.02
CA CYS A 30 -4.90 3.06 4.97
C CYS A 30 -4.07 3.18 6.24
N ILE A 31 -3.87 4.41 6.71
CA ILE A 31 -3.08 4.65 7.92
C ILE A 31 -3.77 4.04 9.14
N GLU A 32 -5.06 4.27 9.30
CA GLU A 32 -5.78 3.79 10.48
C GLU A 32 -5.95 2.27 10.49
N ILE A 33 -6.48 1.72 9.42
CA ILE A 33 -6.84 0.30 9.38
C ILE A 33 -5.61 -0.58 9.38
N LEU A 34 -4.59 -0.19 8.63
CA LEU A 34 -3.35 -0.96 8.55
C LEU A 34 -2.34 -0.56 9.63
N GLN A 35 -2.72 0.38 10.49
CA GLN A 35 -1.92 0.79 11.65
C GLN A 35 -0.54 1.33 11.30
N TYR A 36 -0.48 2.15 10.26
CA TYR A 36 0.76 2.85 9.95
C TYR A 36 1.01 3.94 11.00
N THR A 37 2.28 4.19 11.27
CA THR A 37 2.64 5.25 12.22
C THR A 37 2.47 6.64 11.64
N GLY A 38 2.36 6.76 10.32
CA GLY A 38 2.15 8.04 9.67
C GLY A 38 2.11 7.90 8.16
N ALA A 39 1.83 9.01 7.49
CA ALA A 39 1.68 9.02 6.04
C ALA A 39 2.99 8.69 5.31
N ARG A 40 4.12 9.09 5.89
CA ARG A 40 5.42 8.86 5.24
C ARG A 40 5.69 7.37 5.03
N MET A 41 5.39 6.55 6.03
CA MET A 41 5.58 5.11 5.92
C MET A 41 4.66 4.51 4.85
N LEU A 42 3.41 4.95 4.83
CA LEU A 42 2.46 4.50 3.82
C LEU A 42 2.93 4.85 2.41
N LEU A 43 3.37 6.09 2.19
CA LEU A 43 3.82 6.52 0.87
C LEU A 43 5.05 5.75 0.43
N ARG A 44 5.95 5.45 1.36
CA ARG A 44 7.12 4.63 1.07
C ARG A 44 6.72 3.22 0.63
N ASP A 45 5.77 2.61 1.34
CA ASP A 45 5.30 1.27 0.99
C ASP A 45 4.60 1.26 -0.37
N LEU A 46 3.82 2.30 -0.67
CA LEU A 46 3.17 2.40 -1.99
C LEU A 46 4.22 2.49 -3.10
N ARG A 47 5.28 3.26 -2.88
CA ARG A 47 6.37 3.36 -3.84
C ARG A 47 7.08 2.02 -4.03
N ASP A 48 7.31 1.30 -2.93
CA ASP A 48 7.97 0.00 -2.99
C ASP A 48 7.13 -1.00 -3.75
N LEU A 49 5.80 -0.99 -3.54
CA LEU A 49 4.91 -1.87 -4.29
C LEU A 49 4.97 -1.57 -5.79
N GLN A 50 4.98 -0.29 -6.16
CA GLN A 50 5.09 0.08 -7.57
C GLN A 50 6.41 -0.41 -8.17
N ALA A 51 7.48 -0.31 -7.41
CA ALA A 51 8.79 -0.79 -7.84
C ALA A 51 8.80 -2.30 -8.04
N LEU A 52 7.98 -3.03 -7.28
CA LEU A 52 7.86 -4.48 -7.42
C LEU A 52 6.89 -4.91 -8.52
N GLY A 53 6.25 -3.96 -9.18
CA GLY A 53 5.37 -4.26 -10.30
C GLY A 53 3.88 -4.08 -10.04
N SER A 54 3.49 -3.70 -8.83
CA SER A 54 2.09 -3.43 -8.54
C SER A 54 1.65 -2.14 -9.22
N GLU A 55 0.44 -2.13 -9.70
CA GLU A 55 -0.15 -0.96 -10.33
C GLU A 55 -1.00 -0.22 -9.29
N ILE A 56 -0.42 0.77 -8.65
CA ILE A 56 -1.11 1.57 -7.65
C ILE A 56 -1.61 2.84 -8.32
N VAL A 57 -2.92 3.03 -8.30
CA VAL A 57 -3.53 4.22 -8.91
C VAL A 57 -3.89 5.20 -7.80
N ARG A 58 -3.44 6.43 -7.97
CA ARG A 58 -3.75 7.51 -7.04
C ARG A 58 -4.82 8.39 -7.66
N GLN A 59 -5.88 8.64 -6.89
CA GLN A 59 -6.95 9.54 -7.30
C GLN A 59 -7.08 10.67 -6.29
N GLY A 60 -7.35 11.84 -6.77
CA GLY A 60 -7.55 13.01 -5.92
C GLY A 60 -7.24 14.27 -6.70
N ALA A 61 -7.88 15.36 -6.30
CA ALA A 61 -7.64 16.68 -6.86
C ALA A 61 -7.14 17.58 -5.73
N PRO A 62 -6.51 18.71 -6.04
CA PRO A 62 -6.08 19.64 -5.00
C PRO A 62 -7.25 19.98 -4.06
N GLY A 63 -7.02 19.85 -2.76
CA GLY A 63 -8.04 20.11 -1.76
C GLY A 63 -9.02 18.97 -1.55
N LYS A 64 -8.89 17.86 -2.25
CA LYS A 64 -9.74 16.70 -2.08
C LYS A 64 -8.99 15.58 -1.40
N LEU A 65 -9.74 14.60 -0.87
CA LEU A 65 -9.12 13.44 -0.25
C LEU A 65 -8.35 12.65 -1.29
N THR A 66 -7.13 12.27 -0.93
CA THR A 66 -6.32 11.41 -1.79
C THR A 66 -6.75 9.97 -1.56
N MET A 67 -7.02 9.27 -2.65
CA MET A 67 -7.46 7.87 -2.61
C MET A 67 -6.51 7.01 -3.42
N TYR A 68 -6.40 5.75 -3.03
CA TYR A 68 -5.54 4.79 -3.71
C TYR A 68 -6.31 3.52 -4.00
N TYR A 69 -5.98 2.87 -5.10
CA TYR A 69 -6.47 1.53 -5.36
C TYR A 69 -5.48 0.78 -6.24
N CYS A 70 -5.60 -0.54 -6.21
CA CYS A 70 -4.79 -1.42 -7.01
C CYS A 70 -5.74 -2.29 -7.82
N PRO A 71 -5.78 -2.13 -9.17
CA PRO A 71 -6.72 -2.90 -10.00
C PRO A 71 -6.58 -4.40 -9.83
N ARG A 72 -5.36 -4.88 -9.57
CA ARG A 72 -5.11 -6.29 -9.32
C ARG A 72 -3.73 -6.47 -8.70
N ALA A 73 -3.60 -7.50 -7.88
CA ALA A 73 -2.32 -7.80 -7.27
C ALA A 73 -1.37 -8.36 -8.33
N ARG A 74 -0.25 -7.68 -8.54
CA ARG A 74 0.72 -8.05 -9.56
C ARG A 74 2.15 -8.12 -9.06
N ALA A 75 2.36 -7.82 -7.78
CA ALA A 75 3.69 -7.87 -7.23
C ALA A 75 4.17 -9.32 -7.10
N ILE A 76 5.34 -9.50 -6.50
CA ILE A 76 5.95 -10.82 -6.34
C ILE A 76 5.09 -11.80 -5.54
N PHE A 77 4.02 -11.31 -4.93
CA PHE A 77 3.10 -12.13 -4.13
C PHE A 77 2.06 -12.85 -4.97
N ARG A 78 1.99 -12.55 -6.24
CA ARG A 78 1.00 -13.15 -7.12
C ARG A 78 1.29 -14.63 -7.32
N HIS A 79 0.23 -15.43 -7.27
CA HIS A 79 0.31 -16.87 -7.57
C HIS A 79 -0.40 -17.16 -8.87
N GLU A 80 0.20 -17.96 -9.67
CA GLU A 80 -0.39 -18.42 -10.92
C GLU A 80 -1.25 -19.67 -10.68
#